data_daeb4c306f61d112bf0f12b1c4772aa1
#
_entry.id   daeb4c306f61d112bf0f12b1c4772aa1
#
_cell.length_a   1.000
_cell.length_b   1.000
_cell.length_c   1.000
_cell.angle_alpha   90.00
_cell.angle_beta   90.00
_cell.angle_gamma   90.00
#
_symmetry.space_group_name_H-M   'P 1'
#
loop_
_entity.id
_entity.type
_entity.pdbx_description
1 polymer ?
#
loop_
_entity_poly.entity_id
_entity_poly.type
_entity_poly.pdbx_seq_one_letter_code
_entity_poly.pdbx_strand_id
1 'polypeptide(L)'
;RVTRPAFLVGIQALASSDSPVPFLPSVERWRSDGRVGTYDPNSMATRQELRSMACAQCHVEYYFKGDKKQLTFPWAQGVRVEQIEAYYNEVKWKDWTHKDSGALVLKAQHPEFEMWSQGIHARSGVACADCHMPYTREGAVKVSDHHIRSPLLNVANACLTCHHFSEDEMKARAEAIQSRTQDLLMRAEQAVVALIGDIQKAKAAGLPDDKLLAAQTFQRQAQWRLDFVAAENSLGFHAPQEAARILAES
;
A
#
# COMPACT_ATOMS: atom_id res chain seq x y z
N ARG A 1 -13.88 -7.54 14.76
CA ARG A 1 -14.52 -8.28 13.65
C ARG A 1 -14.40 -7.49 12.37
N VAL A 2 -14.04 -8.15 11.28
CA VAL A 2 -14.03 -7.56 9.93
C VAL A 2 -15.37 -7.85 9.26
N THR A 3 -16.02 -6.83 8.76
CA THR A 3 -17.41 -6.93 8.25
C THR A 3 -17.59 -6.32 6.86
N ARG A 4 -16.61 -5.55 6.35
CA ARG A 4 -16.73 -4.90 5.05
C ARG A 4 -16.68 -5.95 3.92
N PRO A 5 -17.73 -6.09 3.09
CA PRO A 5 -17.77 -7.13 2.05
C PRO A 5 -16.59 -7.07 1.07
N ALA A 6 -16.18 -5.87 0.65
CA ALA A 6 -15.04 -5.71 -0.25
C ALA A 6 -13.73 -6.26 0.36
N PHE A 7 -13.52 -6.05 1.67
CA PHE A 7 -12.38 -6.61 2.37
C PHE A 7 -12.44 -8.14 2.43
N LEU A 8 -13.61 -8.70 2.76
CA LEU A 8 -13.77 -10.16 2.85
C LEU A 8 -13.50 -10.83 1.50
N VAL A 9 -13.99 -10.25 0.41
CA VAL A 9 -13.68 -10.74 -0.96
C VAL A 9 -12.20 -10.56 -1.29
N GLY A 10 -11.61 -9.41 -0.98
CA GLY A 10 -10.21 -9.10 -1.26
C GLY A 10 -9.26 -10.02 -0.50
N ILE A 11 -9.48 -10.22 0.81
CA ILE A 11 -8.61 -11.10 1.61
C ILE A 11 -8.73 -12.58 1.21
N GLN A 12 -9.92 -13.02 0.75
CA GLN A 12 -10.11 -14.36 0.21
C GLN A 12 -9.36 -14.54 -1.11
N ALA A 13 -9.41 -13.54 -2.00
CA ALA A 13 -8.65 -13.55 -3.24
C ALA A 13 -7.14 -13.60 -2.97
N LEU A 14 -6.65 -12.78 -2.04
CA LEU A 14 -5.24 -12.79 -1.61
C LEU A 14 -4.86 -14.13 -0.99
N ALA A 15 -5.68 -14.68 -0.09
CA ALA A 15 -5.42 -15.97 0.53
C ALA A 15 -5.35 -17.12 -0.49
N SER A 16 -6.19 -17.05 -1.54
CA SER A 16 -6.24 -18.04 -2.62
C SER A 16 -5.12 -17.88 -3.66
N SER A 17 -4.47 -16.72 -3.72
CA SER A 17 -3.33 -16.48 -4.62
C SER A 17 -2.11 -17.29 -4.18
N ASP A 18 -1.09 -17.35 -5.06
CA ASP A 18 0.20 -17.97 -4.73
C ASP A 18 1.23 -16.92 -4.24
N SER A 19 0.84 -15.66 -4.12
CA SER A 19 1.69 -14.60 -3.59
C SER A 19 2.03 -14.86 -2.11
N PRO A 20 3.31 -14.84 -1.70
CA PRO A 20 3.69 -14.99 -0.30
C PRO A 20 3.11 -13.87 0.58
N VAL A 21 2.54 -14.23 1.72
CA VAL A 21 1.95 -13.29 2.68
C VAL A 21 2.49 -13.51 4.10
N PRO A 22 3.81 -13.40 4.32
CA PRO A 22 4.44 -13.70 5.61
C PRO A 22 3.94 -12.82 6.76
N PHE A 23 3.29 -11.72 6.44
CA PHE A 23 2.63 -10.80 7.39
C PHE A 23 1.22 -11.28 7.82
N LEU A 24 0.73 -12.38 7.22
CA LEU A 24 -0.55 -13.03 7.56
C LEU A 24 -0.33 -14.53 7.87
N PRO A 25 0.25 -14.85 9.03
CA PRO A 25 0.54 -16.24 9.40
C PRO A 25 -0.68 -17.17 9.39
N SER A 26 -1.88 -16.64 9.62
CA SER A 26 -3.10 -17.43 9.54
C SER A 26 -3.46 -17.86 8.11
N VAL A 27 -3.16 -17.02 7.12
CA VAL A 27 -3.30 -17.37 5.69
C VAL A 27 -2.28 -18.45 5.31
N GLU A 28 -1.03 -18.27 5.73
CA GLU A 28 0.02 -19.28 5.43
C GLU A 28 -0.31 -20.62 6.09
N ARG A 29 -0.85 -20.65 7.30
CA ARG A 29 -1.38 -21.88 7.93
C ARG A 29 -2.49 -22.50 7.11
N TRP A 30 -3.54 -21.74 6.77
CA TRP A 30 -4.65 -22.23 5.97
C TRP A 30 -4.19 -22.81 4.62
N ARG A 31 -3.17 -22.22 4.01
CA ARG A 31 -2.53 -22.74 2.78
C ARG A 31 -1.81 -24.07 3.03
N SER A 32 -1.00 -24.14 4.10
CA SER A 32 -0.26 -25.37 4.48
C SER A 32 -1.18 -26.52 4.86
N ASP A 33 -2.34 -26.21 5.44
CA ASP A 33 -3.38 -27.19 5.80
C ASP A 33 -4.24 -27.63 4.59
N GLY A 34 -3.81 -27.30 3.36
CA GLY A 34 -4.44 -27.75 2.12
C GLY A 34 -5.57 -26.87 1.62
N ARG A 35 -5.69 -25.62 2.09
CA ARG A 35 -6.73 -24.64 1.64
C ARG A 35 -8.15 -25.19 1.82
N VAL A 36 -8.42 -25.88 2.93
CA VAL A 36 -9.73 -26.49 3.20
C VAL A 36 -10.78 -25.40 3.49
N GLY A 37 -11.84 -25.42 2.69
CA GLY A 37 -12.91 -24.43 2.79
C GLY A 37 -12.48 -23.02 2.32
N THR A 38 -13.25 -22.01 2.66
CA THR A 38 -12.95 -20.62 2.35
C THR A 38 -12.22 -19.96 3.53
N TYR A 39 -11.14 -19.24 3.26
CA TYR A 39 -10.47 -18.48 4.32
C TYR A 39 -11.43 -17.41 4.90
N ASP A 40 -11.68 -17.48 6.21
CA ASP A 40 -12.47 -16.51 6.97
C ASP A 40 -11.60 -15.84 8.05
N PRO A 41 -11.26 -14.55 7.89
CA PRO A 41 -10.43 -13.85 8.86
C PRO A 41 -11.07 -13.75 10.25
N ASN A 42 -12.41 -13.79 10.36
CA ASN A 42 -13.09 -13.68 11.64
C ASN A 42 -12.94 -14.92 12.54
N SER A 43 -12.69 -16.08 11.93
CA SER A 43 -12.50 -17.36 12.64
C SER A 43 -11.05 -17.85 12.61
N MET A 44 -10.27 -17.49 11.59
CA MET A 44 -8.93 -18.03 11.35
C MET A 44 -7.81 -17.09 11.73
N ALA A 45 -8.01 -15.77 11.60
CA ALA A 45 -6.98 -14.79 11.90
C ALA A 45 -6.73 -14.68 13.42
N THR A 46 -5.47 -14.48 13.77
CA THR A 46 -5.08 -14.18 15.15
C THR A 46 -5.61 -12.81 15.58
N ARG A 47 -5.71 -12.58 16.89
CA ARG A 47 -6.05 -11.27 17.43
C ARG A 47 -5.09 -10.18 16.91
N GLN A 48 -3.80 -10.51 16.75
CA GLN A 48 -2.78 -9.57 16.26
C GLN A 48 -3.01 -9.20 14.79
N GLU A 49 -3.30 -10.17 13.92
CA GLU A 49 -3.66 -9.90 12.53
C GLU A 49 -4.92 -9.04 12.41
N LEU A 50 -5.94 -9.32 13.25
CA LEU A 50 -7.15 -8.51 13.28
C LEU A 50 -6.91 -7.04 13.69
N ARG A 51 -5.83 -6.73 14.40
CA ARG A 51 -5.43 -5.36 14.74
C ARG A 51 -4.88 -4.58 13.52
N SER A 52 -4.44 -5.28 12.47
CA SER A 52 -4.13 -4.67 11.16
C SER A 52 -5.34 -4.72 10.23
N MET A 53 -6.04 -5.86 10.16
CA MET A 53 -7.19 -6.03 9.27
C MET A 53 -8.34 -5.06 9.56
N ALA A 54 -8.48 -4.59 10.81
CA ALA A 54 -9.46 -3.55 11.14
C ALA A 54 -9.24 -2.27 10.33
N CYS A 55 -8.00 -1.84 10.17
CA CYS A 55 -7.61 -0.66 9.39
C CYS A 55 -7.63 -0.95 7.88
N ALA A 56 -7.17 -2.13 7.49
CA ALA A 56 -7.11 -2.59 6.10
C ALA A 56 -8.48 -2.72 5.41
N GLN A 57 -9.59 -2.60 6.15
CA GLN A 57 -10.90 -2.50 5.52
C GLN A 57 -11.08 -1.20 4.71
N CYS A 58 -10.26 -0.17 4.98
CA CYS A 58 -10.34 1.14 4.36
C CYS A 58 -8.98 1.66 3.86
N HIS A 59 -7.89 1.38 4.59
CA HIS A 59 -6.53 1.83 4.25
C HIS A 59 -5.85 0.83 3.32
N VAL A 60 -6.35 0.77 2.09
CA VAL A 60 -5.94 -0.17 1.03
C VAL A 60 -6.12 0.44 -0.34
N GLU A 61 -5.44 -0.14 -1.32
CA GLU A 61 -5.71 0.12 -2.72
C GLU A 61 -7.06 -0.49 -3.13
N TYR A 62 -7.82 0.27 -3.92
CA TYR A 62 -9.12 -0.19 -4.42
C TYR A 62 -9.55 0.52 -5.72
N TYR A 63 -10.50 -0.05 -6.40
CA TYR A 63 -11.17 0.56 -7.54
C TYR A 63 -12.67 0.20 -7.55
N PHE A 64 -13.42 0.87 -8.41
CA PHE A 64 -14.84 0.64 -8.58
C PHE A 64 -15.12 -0.16 -9.85
N LYS A 65 -15.35 -1.48 -9.68
CA LYS A 65 -15.54 -2.42 -10.78
C LYS A 65 -16.93 -2.29 -11.41
N GLY A 66 -16.96 -2.25 -12.76
CA GLY A 66 -18.16 -2.32 -13.58
C GLY A 66 -19.13 -1.13 -13.42
N ASP A 67 -20.27 -1.22 -14.08
CA ASP A 67 -21.27 -0.13 -14.12
C ASP A 67 -21.90 0.14 -12.76
N LYS A 68 -22.02 -0.89 -11.93
CA LYS A 68 -22.54 -0.79 -10.56
C LYS A 68 -21.55 -0.19 -9.56
N LYS A 69 -20.36 0.19 -10.00
CA LYS A 69 -19.32 0.80 -9.16
C LYS A 69 -19.04 -0.02 -7.90
N GLN A 70 -18.91 -1.33 -8.06
CA GLN A 70 -18.62 -2.22 -6.93
C GLN A 70 -17.21 -2.00 -6.42
N LEU A 71 -17.08 -1.63 -5.15
CA LEU A 71 -15.80 -1.48 -4.47
C LEU A 71 -15.04 -2.82 -4.49
N THR A 72 -13.84 -2.82 -5.08
CA THR A 72 -13.04 -4.04 -5.30
C THR A 72 -11.58 -3.80 -4.94
N PHE A 73 -10.98 -4.74 -4.23
CA PHE A 73 -9.55 -4.72 -3.92
C PHE A 73 -8.78 -5.56 -4.96
N PRO A 74 -7.71 -5.04 -5.56
CA PRO A 74 -6.98 -5.68 -6.65
C PRO A 74 -5.96 -6.73 -6.17
N TRP A 75 -6.33 -7.60 -5.24
CA TRP A 75 -5.43 -8.48 -4.49
C TRP A 75 -5.33 -9.91 -5.03
N ALA A 76 -5.97 -10.22 -6.15
CA ALA A 76 -6.00 -11.58 -6.68
C ALA A 76 -4.62 -12.12 -7.10
N GLN A 77 -3.66 -11.24 -7.41
CA GLN A 77 -2.28 -11.61 -7.74
C GLN A 77 -1.29 -11.29 -6.62
N GLY A 78 -1.73 -10.65 -5.53
CA GLY A 78 -0.92 -10.22 -4.40
C GLY A 78 -1.08 -8.74 -4.09
N VAL A 79 -0.23 -8.23 -3.19
CA VAL A 79 -0.33 -6.85 -2.67
C VAL A 79 0.88 -5.97 -3.01
N ARG A 80 1.82 -6.45 -3.81
CA ARG A 80 2.93 -5.63 -4.29
C ARG A 80 2.48 -4.71 -5.42
N VAL A 81 3.14 -3.59 -5.56
CA VAL A 81 2.81 -2.58 -6.58
C VAL A 81 2.76 -3.18 -7.99
N GLU A 82 3.68 -4.10 -8.34
CA GLU A 82 3.73 -4.78 -9.63
C GLU A 82 2.58 -5.79 -9.81
N GLN A 83 2.21 -6.49 -8.73
CA GLN A 83 1.12 -7.47 -8.75
C GLN A 83 -0.23 -6.79 -8.93
N ILE A 84 -0.42 -5.65 -8.27
CA ILE A 84 -1.62 -4.82 -8.43
C ILE A 84 -1.67 -4.22 -9.85
N GLU A 85 -0.55 -3.73 -10.37
CA GLU A 85 -0.45 -3.26 -11.76
C GLU A 85 -0.80 -4.38 -12.75
N ALA A 86 -0.26 -5.58 -12.57
CA ALA A 86 -0.55 -6.74 -13.41
C ALA A 86 -2.04 -7.09 -13.38
N TYR A 87 -2.65 -7.07 -12.20
CA TYR A 87 -4.10 -7.23 -12.06
C TYR A 87 -4.88 -6.16 -12.85
N TYR A 88 -4.53 -4.88 -12.70
CA TYR A 88 -5.19 -3.79 -13.43
C TYR A 88 -5.00 -3.90 -14.96
N ASN A 89 -3.85 -4.39 -15.41
CA ASN A 89 -3.59 -4.64 -16.82
C ASN A 89 -4.43 -5.81 -17.36
N GLU A 90 -4.58 -6.89 -16.58
CA GLU A 90 -5.42 -8.05 -16.94
C GLU A 90 -6.89 -7.64 -17.09
N VAL A 91 -7.44 -6.89 -16.13
CA VAL A 91 -8.83 -6.42 -16.17
C VAL A 91 -9.01 -5.17 -17.05
N LYS A 92 -7.95 -4.68 -17.71
CA LYS A 92 -7.93 -3.49 -18.57
C LYS A 92 -8.45 -2.24 -17.88
N TRP A 93 -8.14 -2.11 -16.57
CA TRP A 93 -8.56 -0.95 -15.78
C TRP A 93 -7.70 0.27 -16.10
N LYS A 94 -8.33 1.43 -16.12
CA LYS A 94 -7.71 2.76 -16.08
C LYS A 94 -8.62 3.69 -15.29
N ASP A 95 -8.06 4.63 -14.59
CA ASP A 95 -8.85 5.68 -13.94
C ASP A 95 -9.22 6.76 -14.95
N TRP A 96 -8.25 7.19 -15.79
CA TRP A 96 -8.53 8.13 -16.89
C TRP A 96 -7.51 7.99 -18.03
N THR A 97 -7.77 8.73 -19.10
CA THR A 97 -6.78 8.95 -20.16
C THR A 97 -6.12 10.29 -19.93
N HIS A 98 -4.79 10.32 -19.86
CA HIS A 98 -4.04 11.55 -19.62
C HIS A 98 -4.25 12.54 -20.77
N LYS A 99 -4.62 13.78 -20.45
CA LYS A 99 -5.03 14.79 -21.43
C LYS A 99 -3.95 15.08 -22.47
N ASP A 100 -2.71 15.26 -22.04
CA ASP A 100 -1.63 15.72 -22.92
C ASP A 100 -0.93 14.57 -23.62
N SER A 101 -0.63 13.49 -22.91
CA SER A 101 0.09 12.33 -23.48
C SER A 101 -0.81 11.30 -24.15
N GLY A 102 -2.07 11.17 -23.71
CA GLY A 102 -2.97 10.10 -24.16
C GLY A 102 -2.75 8.77 -23.45
N ALA A 103 -1.86 8.68 -22.47
CA ALA A 103 -1.61 7.48 -21.71
C ALA A 103 -2.84 7.06 -20.89
N LEU A 104 -3.06 5.74 -20.77
CA LEU A 104 -4.11 5.16 -19.92
C LEU A 104 -3.56 5.00 -18.50
N VAL A 105 -3.83 5.95 -17.61
CA VAL A 105 -3.18 6.04 -16.31
C VAL A 105 -4.02 5.46 -15.18
N LEU A 106 -3.33 5.07 -14.12
CA LEU A 106 -3.88 4.58 -12.86
C LEU A 106 -3.75 5.67 -11.79
N LYS A 107 -4.61 5.58 -10.77
CA LYS A 107 -4.52 6.35 -9.54
C LYS A 107 -4.49 5.41 -8.34
N ALA A 108 -3.48 5.54 -7.49
CA ALA A 108 -3.46 4.88 -6.21
C ALA A 108 -4.41 5.58 -5.23
N GLN A 109 -5.06 4.80 -4.37
CA GLN A 109 -6.02 5.32 -3.40
C GLN A 109 -5.37 5.46 -2.02
N HIS A 110 -5.28 4.37 -1.26
CA HIS A 110 -4.80 4.35 0.12
C HIS A 110 -3.99 3.08 0.41
N PRO A 111 -2.84 2.83 -0.30
CA PRO A 111 -2.12 1.55 -0.24
C PRO A 111 -1.27 1.37 1.03
N GLU A 112 -1.75 1.87 2.19
CA GLU A 112 -1.01 1.79 3.45
C GLU A 112 -0.82 0.34 3.90
N PHE A 113 -1.85 -0.51 3.77
CA PHE A 113 -1.75 -1.93 4.14
C PHE A 113 -0.77 -2.68 3.23
N GLU A 114 -0.82 -2.40 1.94
CA GLU A 114 0.07 -2.98 0.94
C GLU A 114 1.53 -2.58 1.19
N MET A 115 1.80 -1.30 1.44
CA MET A 115 3.15 -0.83 1.77
C MET A 115 3.62 -1.36 3.12
N TRP A 116 2.81 -1.24 4.18
CA TRP A 116 3.13 -1.78 5.50
C TRP A 116 3.49 -3.26 5.43
N SER A 117 2.77 -4.05 4.63
CA SER A 117 3.00 -5.50 4.49
C SER A 117 4.40 -5.86 3.99
N GLN A 118 5.08 -4.94 3.30
CA GLN A 118 6.46 -5.12 2.81
C GLN A 118 7.51 -4.71 3.85
N GLY A 119 7.10 -4.02 4.92
CA GLY A 119 7.98 -3.46 5.92
C GLY A 119 8.47 -4.46 6.97
N ILE A 120 9.52 -4.06 7.69
CA ILE A 120 10.09 -4.88 8.77
C ILE A 120 9.10 -5.08 9.93
N HIS A 121 8.30 -4.07 10.25
CA HIS A 121 7.33 -4.14 11.33
C HIS A 121 6.27 -5.21 11.07
N ALA A 122 5.72 -5.27 9.86
CA ALA A 122 4.76 -6.31 9.49
C ALA A 122 5.36 -7.72 9.60
N ARG A 123 6.59 -7.91 9.11
CA ARG A 123 7.33 -9.18 9.21
C ARG A 123 7.67 -9.58 10.64
N SER A 124 7.79 -8.60 11.53
CA SER A 124 8.03 -8.80 12.97
C SER A 124 6.73 -8.94 13.77
N GLY A 125 5.57 -9.02 13.10
CA GLY A 125 4.26 -9.20 13.74
C GLY A 125 3.71 -7.94 14.43
N VAL A 126 4.24 -6.75 14.09
CA VAL A 126 3.74 -5.46 14.61
C VAL A 126 2.54 -5.02 13.77
N ALA A 127 1.39 -4.86 14.39
CA ALA A 127 0.16 -4.45 13.74
C ALA A 127 0.03 -2.93 13.61
N CYS A 128 -0.83 -2.48 12.69
CA CYS A 128 -1.17 -1.05 12.55
C CYS A 128 -1.55 -0.41 13.88
N ALA A 129 -2.42 -1.10 14.64
CA ALA A 129 -2.89 -0.61 15.93
C ALA A 129 -1.82 -0.60 17.04
N ASP A 130 -0.69 -1.27 16.88
CA ASP A 130 0.39 -1.21 17.89
C ASP A 130 1.07 0.17 17.88
N CYS A 131 1.12 0.82 16.72
CA CYS A 131 1.65 2.17 16.57
C CYS A 131 0.58 3.26 16.63
N HIS A 132 -0.56 3.07 15.91
CA HIS A 132 -1.61 4.09 15.78
C HIS A 132 -2.65 4.07 16.91
N MET A 133 -2.75 2.96 17.64
CA MET A 133 -3.62 2.74 18.82
C MET A 133 -2.84 1.99 19.89
N PRO A 134 -1.70 2.53 20.36
CA PRO A 134 -0.84 1.84 21.30
C PRO A 134 -1.60 1.56 22.61
N TYR A 135 -1.11 0.57 23.34
CA TYR A 135 -1.71 0.28 24.64
C TYR A 135 -1.35 1.33 25.68
N THR A 136 -2.36 1.79 26.39
CA THR A 136 -2.24 2.63 27.58
C THR A 136 -2.77 1.89 28.81
N ARG A 137 -2.56 2.45 30.00
CA ARG A 137 -3.09 1.91 31.26
C ARG A 137 -4.15 2.84 31.80
N GLU A 138 -5.32 2.26 32.13
CA GLU A 138 -6.38 2.90 32.90
C GLU A 138 -6.51 2.14 34.21
N GLY A 139 -5.86 2.66 35.28
CA GLY A 139 -5.71 1.92 36.51
C GLY A 139 -4.90 0.64 36.30
N ALA A 140 -5.49 -0.52 36.64
CA ALA A 140 -4.90 -1.84 36.46
C ALA A 140 -5.12 -2.45 35.06
N VAL A 141 -5.98 -1.85 34.23
CA VAL A 141 -6.40 -2.40 32.94
C VAL A 141 -5.52 -1.85 31.82
N LYS A 142 -5.12 -2.73 30.90
CA LYS A 142 -4.42 -2.38 29.65
C LYS A 142 -5.47 -2.23 28.55
N VAL A 143 -5.60 -1.02 27.99
CA VAL A 143 -6.55 -0.68 26.93
C VAL A 143 -5.84 -0.14 25.70
N SER A 144 -6.41 -0.32 24.51
CA SER A 144 -5.93 0.36 23.31
C SER A 144 -6.34 1.82 23.33
N ASP A 145 -5.41 2.73 23.06
CA ASP A 145 -5.72 4.14 22.85
C ASP A 145 -6.53 4.30 21.55
N HIS A 146 -7.78 4.69 21.66
CA HIS A 146 -8.68 4.90 20.51
C HIS A 146 -8.54 6.31 19.89
N HIS A 147 -7.64 7.12 20.41
CA HIS A 147 -7.30 8.40 19.81
C HIS A 147 -6.31 8.16 18.66
N ILE A 148 -6.82 7.74 17.51
CA ILE A 148 -6.03 7.41 16.31
C ILE A 148 -5.34 8.67 15.80
N ARG A 149 -4.00 8.63 15.73
CA ARG A 149 -3.15 9.76 15.33
C ARG A 149 -1.80 9.27 14.81
N SER A 150 -0.97 10.21 14.30
CA SER A 150 0.41 9.89 13.99
C SER A 150 1.14 9.36 15.22
N PRO A 151 1.86 8.23 15.12
CA PRO A 151 2.68 7.69 16.22
C PRO A 151 3.73 8.66 16.73
N LEU A 152 4.20 9.59 15.89
CA LEU A 152 5.17 10.63 16.25
C LEU A 152 4.63 11.64 17.28
N LEU A 153 3.31 11.70 17.46
CA LEU A 153 2.65 12.48 18.52
C LEU A 153 2.54 11.70 19.85
N ASN A 154 2.97 10.43 19.88
CA ASN A 154 2.88 9.56 21.06
C ASN A 154 4.00 8.52 21.05
N VAL A 155 5.24 8.96 20.85
CA VAL A 155 6.42 8.11 20.67
C VAL A 155 6.64 7.18 21.86
N ALA A 156 6.44 7.66 23.08
CA ALA A 156 6.62 6.86 24.29
C ALA A 156 5.79 5.57 24.27
N ASN A 157 4.52 5.63 23.89
CA ASN A 157 3.64 4.46 23.87
C ASN A 157 3.71 3.69 22.54
N ALA A 158 3.95 4.37 21.43
CA ALA A 158 3.96 3.76 20.10
C ALA A 158 5.29 3.07 19.76
N CYS A 159 6.42 3.65 20.17
CA CYS A 159 7.75 3.20 19.77
C CYS A 159 8.55 2.59 20.93
N LEU A 160 8.59 3.28 22.09
CA LEU A 160 9.50 2.91 23.19
C LEU A 160 9.08 1.67 23.97
N THR A 161 7.92 1.12 23.68
CA THR A 161 7.50 -0.21 24.18
C THR A 161 8.37 -1.35 23.63
N CYS A 162 9.00 -1.12 22.47
CA CYS A 162 9.87 -2.08 21.78
C CYS A 162 11.29 -1.54 21.53
N HIS A 163 11.44 -0.22 21.33
CA HIS A 163 12.71 0.43 21.06
C HIS A 163 13.27 1.11 22.31
N HIS A 164 14.58 0.92 22.58
CA HIS A 164 15.25 1.47 23.77
C HIS A 164 16.10 2.70 23.40
N PHE A 165 15.44 3.71 22.81
CA PHE A 165 16.04 5.00 22.43
C PHE A 165 15.29 6.14 23.12
N SER A 166 15.80 7.36 23.01
CA SER A 166 15.03 8.54 23.42
C SER A 166 13.91 8.85 22.43
N GLU A 167 12.90 9.60 22.86
CA GLU A 167 11.83 10.07 21.97
C GLU A 167 12.38 10.90 20.80
N ASP A 168 13.33 11.78 21.09
CA ASP A 168 13.95 12.66 20.09
C ASP A 168 14.74 11.84 19.06
N GLU A 169 15.45 10.81 19.48
CA GLU A 169 16.15 9.93 18.56
C GLU A 169 15.17 9.15 17.67
N MET A 170 14.05 8.66 18.21
CA MET A 170 13.04 7.97 17.40
C MET A 170 12.37 8.90 16.40
N LYS A 171 12.07 10.14 16.79
CA LYS A 171 11.57 11.17 15.88
C LYS A 171 12.56 11.47 14.77
N ALA A 172 13.81 11.71 15.11
CA ALA A 172 14.87 11.99 14.12
C ALA A 172 15.07 10.84 13.12
N ARG A 173 14.95 9.58 13.56
CA ARG A 173 15.02 8.40 12.68
C ARG A 173 13.83 8.36 11.70
N ALA A 174 12.60 8.64 12.18
CA ALA A 174 11.43 8.70 11.33
C ALA A 174 11.53 9.86 10.31
N GLU A 175 11.93 11.04 10.76
CA GLU A 175 12.14 12.22 9.90
C GLU A 175 13.21 11.97 8.83
N ALA A 176 14.29 11.27 9.17
CA ALA A 176 15.34 10.91 8.20
C ALA A 176 14.81 9.96 7.11
N ILE A 177 13.93 9.01 7.45
CA ILE A 177 13.27 8.13 6.48
C ILE A 177 12.34 8.94 5.58
N GLN A 178 11.51 9.78 6.18
CA GLN A 178 10.51 10.59 5.46
C GLN A 178 11.18 11.61 4.53
N SER A 179 12.24 12.29 4.99
CA SER A 179 12.98 13.24 4.15
C SER A 179 13.62 12.57 2.94
N ARG A 180 14.24 11.38 3.13
CA ARG A 180 14.81 10.62 2.01
C ARG A 180 13.76 10.20 1.00
N THR A 181 12.61 9.75 1.48
CA THR A 181 11.50 9.35 0.59
C THR A 181 10.95 10.55 -0.15
N GLN A 182 10.82 11.72 0.51
CA GLN A 182 10.41 12.96 -0.11
C GLN A 182 11.37 13.38 -1.24
N ASP A 183 12.68 13.28 -1.02
CA ASP A 183 13.68 13.59 -2.05
C ASP A 183 13.57 12.66 -3.27
N LEU A 184 13.31 11.36 -3.03
CA LEU A 184 13.10 10.39 -4.10
C LEU A 184 11.79 10.64 -4.86
N LEU A 185 10.71 10.95 -4.15
CA LEU A 185 9.42 11.34 -4.75
C LEU A 185 9.59 12.53 -5.70
N MET A 186 10.25 13.61 -5.25
CA MET A 186 10.47 14.79 -6.08
C MET A 186 11.28 14.47 -7.36
N ARG A 187 12.26 13.56 -7.27
CA ARG A 187 13.04 13.15 -8.45
C ARG A 187 12.20 12.34 -9.43
N ALA A 188 11.44 11.36 -8.92
CA ALA A 188 10.54 10.56 -9.75
C ALA A 188 9.45 11.42 -10.40
N GLU A 189 8.87 12.37 -9.66
CA GLU A 189 7.90 13.34 -10.17
C GLU A 189 8.47 14.16 -11.34
N GLN A 190 9.68 14.70 -11.17
CA GLN A 190 10.35 15.45 -12.23
C GLN A 190 10.58 14.60 -13.50
N ALA A 191 10.96 13.32 -13.33
CA ALA A 191 11.15 12.42 -14.47
C ALA A 191 9.82 12.10 -15.17
N VAL A 192 8.76 11.82 -14.43
CA VAL A 192 7.42 11.58 -15.00
C VAL A 192 6.90 12.82 -15.72
N VAL A 193 7.06 14.01 -15.15
CA VAL A 193 6.66 15.27 -15.80
C VAL A 193 7.44 15.51 -17.09
N ALA A 194 8.76 15.24 -17.10
CA ALA A 194 9.58 15.34 -18.30
C ALA A 194 9.12 14.38 -19.39
N LEU A 195 8.86 13.12 -19.06
CA LEU A 195 8.33 12.11 -19.98
C LEU A 195 6.99 12.54 -20.60
N ILE A 196 6.06 13.05 -19.77
CA ILE A 196 4.78 13.58 -20.25
C ILE A 196 4.99 14.72 -21.26
N GLY A 197 5.89 15.65 -20.94
CA GLY A 197 6.22 16.77 -21.82
C GLY A 197 6.83 16.32 -23.17
N ASP A 198 7.67 15.30 -23.17
CA ASP A 198 8.27 14.76 -24.37
C ASP A 198 7.24 13.99 -25.24
N ILE A 199 6.33 13.23 -24.63
CA ILE A 199 5.21 12.61 -25.36
C ILE A 199 4.32 13.70 -25.99
N GLN A 200 4.02 14.78 -25.26
CA GLN A 200 3.22 15.89 -25.76
C GLN A 200 3.88 16.56 -26.98
N LYS A 201 5.19 16.83 -26.91
CA LYS A 201 5.97 17.38 -28.06
C LYS A 201 5.95 16.44 -29.25
N ALA A 202 6.15 15.14 -29.05
CA ALA A 202 6.12 14.13 -30.10
C ALA A 202 4.73 14.06 -30.79
N LYS A 203 3.64 14.13 -30.03
CA LYS A 203 2.28 14.24 -30.58
C LYS A 203 2.10 15.51 -31.40
N ALA A 204 2.55 16.64 -30.90
CA ALA A 204 2.46 17.92 -31.61
C ALA A 204 3.29 17.93 -32.90
N ALA A 205 4.38 17.17 -32.96
CA ALA A 205 5.19 16.95 -34.15
C ALA A 205 4.59 15.95 -35.15
N GLY A 206 3.42 15.39 -34.85
CA GLY A 206 2.70 14.50 -35.77
C GLY A 206 3.12 13.02 -35.70
N LEU A 207 3.82 12.58 -34.64
CA LEU A 207 4.09 11.16 -34.48
C LEU A 207 2.75 10.39 -34.32
N PRO A 208 2.57 9.28 -35.05
CA PRO A 208 1.35 8.48 -34.95
C PRO A 208 1.26 7.73 -33.60
N ASP A 209 0.05 7.47 -33.15
CA ASP A 209 -0.22 6.92 -31.80
C ASP A 209 0.46 5.56 -31.57
N ASP A 210 0.62 4.72 -32.59
CA ASP A 210 1.33 3.43 -32.50
C ASP A 210 2.81 3.58 -32.12
N LYS A 211 3.44 4.69 -32.50
CA LYS A 211 4.83 5.01 -32.12
C LYS A 211 4.96 5.58 -30.72
N LEU A 212 3.88 6.09 -30.14
CA LEU A 212 3.84 6.65 -28.80
C LEU A 212 3.47 5.60 -27.73
N LEU A 213 2.92 4.46 -28.14
CA LEU A 213 2.38 3.44 -27.24
C LEU A 213 3.39 2.98 -26.17
N ALA A 214 4.66 2.77 -26.54
CA ALA A 214 5.70 2.37 -25.60
C ALA A 214 5.93 3.45 -24.53
N ALA A 215 6.07 4.72 -24.93
CA ALA A 215 6.27 5.84 -24.01
C ALA A 215 5.05 6.07 -23.10
N GLN A 216 3.82 5.92 -23.63
CA GLN A 216 2.59 5.98 -22.86
C GLN A 216 2.50 4.83 -21.83
N THR A 217 2.99 3.65 -22.19
CA THR A 217 3.06 2.50 -21.26
C THR A 217 4.07 2.79 -20.15
N PHE A 218 5.23 3.32 -20.45
CA PHE A 218 6.20 3.75 -19.43
C PHE A 218 5.62 4.83 -18.52
N GLN A 219 4.92 5.83 -19.06
CA GLN A 219 4.23 6.82 -18.23
C GLN A 219 3.23 6.16 -17.27
N ARG A 220 2.40 5.22 -17.76
CA ARG A 220 1.45 4.49 -16.90
C ARG A 220 2.16 3.79 -15.75
N GLN A 221 3.26 3.10 -16.04
CA GLN A 221 4.04 2.35 -15.05
C GLN A 221 4.72 3.27 -14.04
N ALA A 222 5.41 4.29 -14.52
CA ALA A 222 6.13 5.25 -13.68
C ALA A 222 5.17 6.06 -12.81
N GLN A 223 4.09 6.59 -13.38
CA GLN A 223 3.09 7.36 -12.65
C GLN A 223 2.36 6.50 -11.60
N TRP A 224 2.06 5.23 -11.91
CA TRP A 224 1.49 4.29 -10.94
C TRP A 224 2.40 4.08 -9.73
N ARG A 225 3.70 3.85 -9.96
CA ARG A 225 4.70 3.67 -8.90
C ARG A 225 4.87 4.90 -8.04
N LEU A 226 4.99 6.06 -8.68
CA LEU A 226 5.07 7.36 -8.00
C LEU A 226 3.85 7.59 -7.11
N ASP A 227 2.65 7.43 -7.67
CA ASP A 227 1.38 7.68 -6.99
C ASP A 227 1.15 6.68 -5.83
N PHE A 228 1.55 5.42 -6.01
CA PHE A 228 1.46 4.38 -4.99
C PHE A 228 2.26 4.73 -3.72
N VAL A 229 3.47 5.26 -3.86
CA VAL A 229 4.28 5.70 -2.71
C VAL A 229 3.76 7.02 -2.15
N ALA A 230 3.31 7.94 -3.00
CA ALA A 230 2.78 9.23 -2.56
C ALA A 230 1.45 9.09 -1.79
N ALA A 231 0.56 8.21 -2.25
CA ALA A 231 -0.77 8.02 -1.67
C ALA A 231 -0.78 7.21 -0.35
N GLU A 232 0.33 6.55 -0.02
CA GLU A 232 0.49 5.69 1.14
C GLU A 232 0.62 6.47 2.48
N ASN A 233 0.76 7.78 2.45
CA ASN A 233 0.69 8.73 3.57
C ASN A 233 1.74 8.63 4.69
N SER A 234 2.65 7.64 4.72
CA SER A 234 3.72 7.58 5.73
C SER A 234 5.03 8.21 5.28
N LEU A 235 5.12 8.69 4.03
CA LEU A 235 6.37 9.08 3.40
C LEU A 235 7.44 7.98 3.51
N GLY A 236 7.04 6.74 3.18
CA GLY A 236 7.90 5.58 3.15
C GLY A 236 8.23 4.97 4.52
N PHE A 237 7.71 5.50 5.63
CA PHE A 237 8.03 4.97 6.96
C PHE A 237 7.56 3.53 7.14
N HIS A 238 6.43 3.13 6.53
CA HIS A 238 5.92 1.78 6.62
C HIS A 238 6.88 0.74 6.01
N ALA A 239 7.55 1.06 4.87
CA ALA A 239 8.48 0.18 4.20
C ALA A 239 9.55 0.97 3.42
N PRO A 240 10.56 1.57 4.07
CA PRO A 240 11.47 2.53 3.45
C PRO A 240 12.30 1.94 2.31
N GLN A 241 12.73 0.68 2.41
CA GLN A 241 13.48 0.02 1.34
C GLN A 241 12.59 -0.22 0.10
N GLU A 242 11.33 -0.61 0.33
CA GLU A 242 10.38 -0.86 -0.74
C GLU A 242 9.96 0.46 -1.41
N ALA A 243 9.69 1.51 -0.65
CA ALA A 243 9.42 2.84 -1.18
C ALA A 243 10.57 3.34 -2.08
N ALA A 244 11.81 3.21 -1.62
CA ALA A 244 12.99 3.58 -2.41
C ALA A 244 13.14 2.74 -3.68
N ARG A 245 12.89 1.42 -3.62
CA ARG A 245 12.91 0.53 -4.80
C ARG A 245 11.85 0.95 -5.82
N ILE A 246 10.60 1.13 -5.37
CA ILE A 246 9.49 1.51 -6.25
C ILE A 246 9.78 2.84 -6.96
N LEU A 247 10.28 3.84 -6.23
CA LEU A 247 10.62 5.15 -6.79
C LEU A 247 11.82 5.12 -7.73
N ALA A 248 12.77 4.18 -7.54
CA ALA A 248 13.89 4.00 -8.45
C ALA A 248 13.46 3.36 -9.79
N GLU A 249 12.32 2.69 -9.83
CA GLU A 249 11.72 2.08 -11.03
C GLU A 249 10.65 2.99 -11.67
N SER A 250 10.35 4.12 -11.05
CA SER A 250 9.40 5.14 -11.52
C SER A 250 10.04 6.17 -12.51
#